data_5432e0182bedf2cb10ad034dc81daf3e
#
_entry.id   5432e0182bedf2cb10ad034dc81daf3e
#
_cell.length_a   1.000
_cell.length_b   1.000
_cell.length_c   1.000
_cell.angle_alpha   90.00
_cell.angle_beta   90.00
_cell.angle_gamma   90.00
#
_symmetry.space_group_name_H-M   'P 1'
#
loop_
_entity.id
_entity.type
_entity.pdbx_description
1 polymer ?
#
loop_
_entity_poly.entity_id
_entity_poly.type
_entity_poly.pdbx_seq_one_letter_code
_entity_poly.pdbx_strand_id
1 'polypeptide(L)'
;MPRFFVDQPLIAGTELHLPDAVARHVPVLRLNAGDALTVFNGSPPDLEYPARILAVGKREVRVQLDAALAVSRESPLRLGLAQGISSGERMDFTLQKGVEMGVNVFQPLATQRSIVRLSGERADKRLARWRDIIL
;
A
#
# COMPACT_ATOMS: atom_id res chain seq x y z
N MET A 1 -14.10 -3.42 -8.17
CA MET A 1 -14.31 -2.75 -6.87
C MET A 1 -12.97 -2.22 -6.40
N PRO A 2 -12.84 -0.93 -6.07
CA PRO A 2 -11.59 -0.34 -5.61
C PRO A 2 -11.12 -0.97 -4.31
N ARG A 3 -9.80 -1.10 -4.15
CA ARG A 3 -9.16 -1.69 -2.96
C ARG A 3 -8.17 -0.69 -2.37
N PHE A 4 -8.18 -0.52 -1.05
CA PHE A 4 -7.33 0.44 -0.37
C PHE A 4 -6.63 -0.22 0.82
N PHE A 5 -5.33 -0.01 0.89
CA PHE A 5 -4.56 -0.30 2.09
C PHE A 5 -4.82 0.79 3.12
N VAL A 6 -5.04 0.39 4.37
CA VAL A 6 -5.21 1.30 5.51
C VAL A 6 -4.37 0.80 6.68
N ASP A 7 -3.48 1.64 7.18
CA ASP A 7 -2.59 1.30 8.30
C ASP A 7 -3.31 1.56 9.64
N GLN A 8 -4.38 0.81 9.88
CA GLN A 8 -5.13 0.86 11.15
C GLN A 8 -5.89 -0.44 11.37
N PRO A 9 -6.26 -0.76 12.63
CA PRO A 9 -7.04 -1.95 12.93
C PRO A 9 -8.38 -1.97 12.20
N LEU A 10 -8.74 -3.12 11.64
CA LEU A 10 -10.00 -3.36 10.95
C LEU A 10 -10.86 -4.31 11.79
N ILE A 11 -12.08 -3.89 12.11
CA ILE A 11 -13.04 -4.68 12.89
C ILE A 11 -14.33 -4.79 12.09
N ALA A 12 -14.73 -6.02 11.77
CA ALA A 12 -15.97 -6.27 11.05
C ALA A 12 -17.19 -5.66 11.78
N GLY A 13 -18.12 -5.11 11.02
CA GLY A 13 -19.34 -4.52 11.55
C GLY A 13 -19.19 -3.13 12.16
N THR A 14 -17.98 -2.52 12.09
CA THR A 14 -17.76 -1.17 12.64
C THR A 14 -17.64 -0.11 11.54
N GLU A 15 -17.87 1.14 11.92
CA GLU A 15 -17.55 2.27 11.07
C GLU A 15 -16.05 2.58 11.14
N LEU A 16 -15.50 3.01 10.02
CA LEU A 16 -14.11 3.38 9.86
C LEU A 16 -13.99 4.75 9.17
N HIS A 17 -13.16 5.62 9.75
CA HIS A 17 -12.70 6.83 9.07
C HIS A 17 -11.46 6.49 8.25
N LEU A 18 -11.55 6.64 6.94
CA LEU A 18 -10.42 6.36 6.06
C LEU A 18 -9.29 7.36 6.30
N PRO A 19 -8.02 6.92 6.29
CA PRO A 19 -6.87 7.83 6.39
C PRO A 19 -6.91 8.89 5.28
N ASP A 20 -6.40 10.08 5.57
CA ASP A 20 -6.38 11.23 4.65
C ASP A 20 -5.85 10.90 3.25
N ALA A 21 -4.82 10.06 3.18
CA ALA A 21 -4.23 9.62 1.92
C ALA A 21 -5.25 8.86 1.06
N VAL A 22 -6.01 7.94 1.68
CA VAL A 22 -7.05 7.15 1.01
C VAL A 22 -8.29 8.01 0.73
N ALA A 23 -8.72 8.81 1.70
CA ALA A 23 -9.89 9.68 1.56
C ALA A 23 -9.79 10.63 0.35
N ARG A 24 -8.58 11.09 0.01
CA ARG A 24 -8.33 11.92 -1.17
C ARG A 24 -8.49 11.17 -2.50
N HIS A 25 -8.31 9.84 -2.52
CA HIS A 25 -8.48 9.04 -3.73
C HIS A 25 -9.95 8.71 -4.03
N VAL A 26 -10.80 8.67 -3.02
CA VAL A 26 -12.23 8.32 -3.20
C VAL A 26 -12.93 9.24 -4.21
N PRO A 27 -12.83 10.59 -4.13
CA PRO A 27 -13.41 11.48 -5.14
C PRO A 27 -12.76 11.36 -6.52
N VAL A 28 -11.45 11.09 -6.58
CA VAL A 28 -10.73 10.89 -7.85
C VAL A 28 -11.32 9.70 -8.62
N LEU A 29 -11.71 8.66 -7.90
CA LEU A 29 -12.40 7.49 -8.46
C LEU A 29 -13.92 7.71 -8.64
N ARG A 30 -14.42 8.92 -8.36
CA ARG A 30 -15.84 9.30 -8.46
C ARG A 30 -16.76 8.43 -7.60
N LEU A 31 -16.27 7.95 -6.47
CA LEU A 31 -17.06 7.18 -5.53
C LEU A 31 -17.89 8.11 -4.62
N ASN A 32 -19.12 7.69 -4.33
CA ASN A 32 -20.10 8.44 -3.56
C ASN A 32 -20.62 7.60 -2.38
N ALA A 33 -21.40 8.21 -1.50
CA ALA A 33 -22.12 7.49 -0.47
C ALA A 33 -23.00 6.40 -1.09
N GLY A 34 -22.98 5.21 -0.52
CA GLY A 34 -23.64 4.01 -1.00
C GLY A 34 -22.76 3.11 -1.87
N ASP A 35 -21.68 3.61 -2.45
CA ASP A 35 -20.76 2.81 -3.26
C ASP A 35 -19.95 1.84 -2.41
N ALA A 36 -19.56 0.72 -3.02
CA ALA A 36 -18.78 -0.31 -2.40
C ALA A 36 -17.28 -0.15 -2.70
N LEU A 37 -16.47 -0.47 -1.71
CA LEU A 37 -15.01 -0.59 -1.83
C LEU A 37 -14.52 -1.75 -0.94
N THR A 38 -13.23 -2.04 -0.99
CA THR A 38 -12.60 -3.02 -0.11
C THR A 38 -11.46 -2.33 0.62
N VAL A 39 -11.31 -2.60 1.91
CA VAL A 39 -10.14 -2.20 2.69
C VAL A 39 -9.39 -3.41 3.23
N PHE A 40 -8.09 -3.27 3.41
CA PHE A 40 -7.22 -4.28 3.99
C PHE A 40 -6.03 -3.60 4.66
N ASN A 41 -5.44 -4.26 5.64
CA ASN A 41 -4.29 -3.74 6.38
C ASN A 41 -3.10 -4.72 6.43
N GLY A 42 -3.20 -5.86 5.74
CA GLY A 42 -2.17 -6.87 5.72
C GLY A 42 -1.98 -7.65 7.04
N SER A 43 -2.89 -7.48 8.01
CA SER A 43 -2.81 -8.14 9.33
C SER A 43 -4.20 -8.62 9.81
N PRO A 44 -4.54 -9.90 9.66
CA PRO A 44 -3.80 -10.95 8.94
C PRO A 44 -3.67 -10.70 7.43
N PRO A 45 -2.63 -11.23 6.78
CA PRO A 45 -2.32 -10.90 5.38
C PRO A 45 -3.41 -11.32 4.39
N ASP A 46 -4.19 -12.33 4.71
CA ASP A 46 -5.20 -12.90 3.84
C ASP A 46 -6.63 -12.41 4.17
N LEU A 47 -6.78 -11.30 4.90
CA LEU A 47 -8.11 -10.74 5.19
C LEU A 47 -8.35 -9.44 4.43
N GLU A 48 -9.51 -9.39 3.78
CA GLU A 48 -10.06 -8.19 3.17
C GLU A 48 -11.44 -7.90 3.77
N TYR A 49 -11.75 -6.62 3.91
CA TYR A 49 -13.04 -6.16 4.44
C TYR A 49 -13.80 -5.42 3.33
N PRO A 50 -14.83 -6.02 2.74
CA PRO A 50 -15.77 -5.25 1.95
C PRO A 50 -16.35 -4.14 2.80
N ALA A 51 -16.56 -2.99 2.18
CA ALA A 51 -17.08 -1.84 2.89
C ALA A 51 -18.01 -1.02 2.01
N ARG A 52 -18.94 -0.33 2.64
CA ARG A 52 -19.86 0.61 2.00
C ARG A 52 -19.56 2.02 2.46
N ILE A 53 -19.46 2.96 1.53
CA ILE A 53 -19.27 4.37 1.83
C ILE A 53 -20.53 4.93 2.48
N LEU A 54 -20.41 5.45 3.68
CA LEU A 54 -21.49 6.13 4.40
C LEU A 54 -21.56 7.63 4.07
N ALA A 55 -20.40 8.27 4.00
CA ALA A 55 -20.30 9.69 3.71
C ALA A 55 -18.98 10.05 3.06
N VAL A 56 -19.00 11.01 2.15
CA VAL A 56 -17.82 11.60 1.51
C VAL A 56 -17.81 13.10 1.81
N GLY A 57 -16.83 13.55 2.58
CA GLY A 57 -16.56 14.96 2.86
C GLY A 57 -15.34 15.45 2.10
N LYS A 58 -14.95 16.72 2.34
CA LYS A 58 -13.77 17.34 1.67
C LYS A 58 -12.44 16.61 1.95
N ARG A 59 -12.26 16.07 3.15
CA ARG A 59 -11.05 15.38 3.62
C ARG A 59 -11.37 14.16 4.49
N GLU A 60 -12.61 13.79 4.57
CA GLU A 60 -13.09 12.75 5.45
C GLU A 60 -14.02 11.82 4.66
N VAL A 61 -13.73 10.54 4.74
CA VAL A 61 -14.60 9.51 4.18
C VAL A 61 -14.87 8.49 5.28
N ARG A 62 -16.14 8.22 5.54
CA ARG A 62 -16.57 7.17 6.47
C ARG A 62 -17.12 5.99 5.69
N VAL A 63 -16.75 4.82 6.14
CA VAL A 63 -17.22 3.56 5.57
C VAL A 63 -17.74 2.64 6.66
N GLN A 64 -18.71 1.81 6.33
CA GLN A 64 -19.15 0.68 7.15
C GLN A 64 -18.41 -0.55 6.69
N LEU A 65 -17.72 -1.24 7.60
CA LEU A 65 -17.04 -2.49 7.32
C LEU A 65 -18.04 -3.66 7.41
N ASP A 66 -18.03 -4.52 6.41
CA ASP A 66 -18.76 -5.79 6.43
C ASP A 66 -17.92 -6.91 7.08
N ALA A 67 -18.42 -8.14 7.06
CA ALA A 67 -17.66 -9.29 7.51
C ALA A 67 -16.37 -9.47 6.71
N ALA A 68 -15.28 -9.81 7.42
CA ALA A 68 -14.01 -10.09 6.78
C ALA A 68 -14.11 -11.29 5.83
N LEU A 69 -13.48 -11.18 4.70
CA LEU A 69 -13.32 -12.26 3.72
C LEU A 69 -11.89 -12.77 3.72
N ALA A 70 -11.72 -14.08 3.83
CA ALA A 70 -10.43 -14.72 3.62
C ALA A 70 -10.14 -14.77 2.11
N VAL A 71 -9.17 -13.97 1.67
CA VAL A 71 -8.81 -13.84 0.25
C VAL A 71 -7.30 -13.86 0.12
N SER A 72 -6.74 -15.01 -0.22
CA SER A 72 -5.30 -15.08 -0.56
C SER A 72 -5.09 -14.66 -2.02
N ARG A 73 -4.31 -13.60 -2.21
CA ARG A 73 -3.90 -13.09 -3.52
C ARG A 73 -2.40 -13.17 -3.73
N GLU A 74 -1.70 -13.59 -2.70
CA GLU A 74 -0.25 -13.68 -2.73
C GLU A 74 0.20 -14.94 -3.47
N SER A 75 1.30 -14.81 -4.20
CA SER A 75 1.98 -15.95 -4.78
C SER A 75 2.49 -16.87 -3.66
N PRO A 76 2.36 -18.20 -3.80
CA PRO A 76 2.97 -19.12 -2.85
C PRO A 76 4.51 -19.08 -2.89
N LEU A 77 5.08 -18.47 -3.93
CA LEU A 77 6.51 -18.33 -4.11
C LEU A 77 7.03 -17.14 -3.31
N ARG A 78 7.99 -17.39 -2.41
CA ARG A 78 8.68 -16.33 -1.67
C ARG A 78 9.88 -15.84 -2.47
N LEU A 79 9.79 -14.63 -2.98
CA LEU A 79 10.82 -13.99 -3.79
C LEU A 79 11.52 -12.89 -3.01
N GLY A 80 12.85 -12.91 -3.00
CA GLY A 80 13.69 -11.82 -2.54
C GLY A 80 14.42 -11.17 -3.71
N LEU A 81 14.38 -9.84 -3.82
CA LEU A 81 15.12 -9.06 -4.79
C LEU A 81 16.27 -8.30 -4.13
N ALA A 82 17.50 -8.74 -4.38
CA ALA A 82 18.71 -8.00 -4.02
C ALA A 82 19.13 -7.11 -5.19
N GLN A 83 18.88 -5.80 -5.07
CA GLN A 83 19.04 -4.84 -6.16
C GLN A 83 20.11 -3.79 -5.83
N GLY A 84 21.11 -3.65 -6.70
CA GLY A 84 22.04 -2.52 -6.64
C GLY A 84 21.28 -1.19 -6.77
N ILE A 85 21.57 -0.24 -5.87
CA ILE A 85 20.87 1.05 -5.85
C ILE A 85 21.11 1.77 -7.18
N SER A 86 20.04 1.94 -7.95
CA SER A 86 20.03 2.69 -9.19
C SER A 86 19.55 4.14 -8.96
N SER A 87 19.79 5.01 -9.93
CA SER A 87 19.41 6.42 -9.82
C SER A 87 17.91 6.65 -9.98
N GLY A 88 17.35 7.52 -9.13
CA GLY A 88 16.03 8.14 -9.28
C GLY A 88 14.90 7.17 -9.61
N GLU A 89 14.21 7.47 -10.68
CA GLU A 89 13.00 6.77 -11.12
C GLU A 89 13.21 5.30 -11.47
N ARG A 90 14.44 4.90 -11.82
CA ARG A 90 14.72 3.48 -12.12
C ARG A 90 14.57 2.58 -10.92
N MET A 91 15.01 3.04 -9.75
CA MET A 91 14.82 2.28 -8.51
C MET A 91 13.35 2.24 -8.11
N ASP A 92 12.65 3.38 -8.21
CA ASP A 92 11.23 3.49 -7.93
C ASP A 92 10.42 2.51 -8.82
N PHE A 93 10.72 2.49 -10.12
CA PHE A 93 10.11 1.56 -11.08
C PHE A 93 10.41 0.09 -10.73
N THR A 94 11.66 -0.23 -10.37
CA THR A 94 12.05 -1.60 -9.99
C THR A 94 11.25 -2.08 -8.77
N LEU A 95 11.10 -1.22 -7.76
CA LEU A 95 10.32 -1.54 -6.56
C LEU A 95 8.83 -1.75 -6.89
N GLN A 96 8.24 -0.81 -7.63
CA GLN A 96 6.84 -0.90 -8.04
C GLN A 96 6.56 -2.18 -8.81
N LYS A 97 7.38 -2.49 -9.83
CA LYS A 97 7.20 -3.70 -10.62
C LYS A 97 7.53 -4.97 -9.85
N GLY A 98 8.48 -4.91 -8.92
CA GLY A 98 8.76 -6.02 -8.02
C GLY A 98 7.56 -6.39 -7.15
N VAL A 99 6.89 -5.39 -6.56
CA VAL A 99 5.65 -5.61 -5.79
C VAL A 99 4.56 -6.21 -6.67
N GLU A 100 4.32 -5.63 -7.86
CA GLU A 100 3.33 -6.16 -8.80
C GLU A 100 3.59 -7.62 -9.22
N MET A 101 4.86 -8.04 -9.19
CA MET A 101 5.28 -9.40 -9.50
C MET A 101 5.36 -10.33 -8.29
N GLY A 102 5.01 -9.87 -7.10
CA GLY A 102 4.97 -10.67 -5.88
C GLY A 102 6.31 -10.82 -5.17
N VAL A 103 7.24 -9.88 -5.33
CA VAL A 103 8.46 -9.84 -4.52
C VAL A 103 8.11 -9.50 -3.08
N ASN A 104 8.47 -10.40 -2.15
CA ASN A 104 8.17 -10.27 -0.73
C ASN A 104 9.25 -9.51 0.05
N VAL A 105 10.50 -9.55 -0.41
CA VAL A 105 11.63 -8.93 0.27
C VAL A 105 12.46 -8.14 -0.73
N PHE A 106 12.69 -6.86 -0.42
CA PHE A 106 13.60 -6.00 -1.19
C PHE A 106 14.84 -5.70 -0.34
N GLN A 107 16.01 -6.03 -0.87
CA GLN A 107 17.30 -5.70 -0.27
C GLN A 107 18.08 -4.74 -1.17
N PRO A 108 18.02 -3.42 -0.92
CA PRO A 108 18.87 -2.46 -1.64
C PRO A 108 20.34 -2.69 -1.31
N LEU A 109 21.19 -2.72 -2.33
CA LEU A 109 22.61 -2.94 -2.20
C LEU A 109 23.40 -1.68 -2.58
N ALA A 110 24.21 -1.15 -1.66
CA ALA A 110 25.21 -0.14 -1.95
C ALA A 110 26.44 -0.83 -2.55
N THR A 111 26.50 -0.90 -3.87
CA THR A 111 27.61 -1.57 -4.55
C THR A 111 28.75 -0.61 -4.85
N GLN A 112 29.96 -1.13 -5.00
CA GLN A 112 31.16 -0.33 -5.27
C GLN A 112 31.06 0.52 -6.55
N ARG A 113 30.33 0.01 -7.55
CA ARG A 113 30.13 0.68 -8.87
C ARG A 113 28.81 1.44 -8.94
N SER A 114 28.05 1.54 -7.84
CA SER A 114 26.83 2.33 -7.80
C SER A 114 27.16 3.83 -7.93
N ILE A 115 26.53 4.50 -8.87
CA ILE A 115 26.65 5.96 -9.04
C ILE A 115 26.02 6.69 -7.86
N VAL A 116 24.99 6.10 -7.27
CA VAL A 116 24.26 6.66 -6.13
C VAL A 116 24.88 6.20 -4.83
N ARG A 117 25.48 7.14 -4.11
CA ARG A 117 25.98 6.92 -2.76
C ARG A 117 25.03 7.57 -1.77
N LEU A 118 24.42 6.76 -0.92
CA LEU A 118 23.50 7.21 0.10
C LEU A 118 24.15 7.04 1.46
N SER A 119 24.11 8.10 2.27
CA SER A 119 24.58 8.07 3.68
C SER A 119 23.75 9.03 4.53
N GLY A 120 23.64 8.74 5.83
CA GLY A 120 22.94 9.58 6.80
C GLY A 120 21.49 9.88 6.36
N GLU A 121 21.03 11.10 6.61
CA GLU A 121 19.65 11.54 6.32
C GLU A 121 19.19 11.31 4.88
N ARG A 122 20.10 11.34 3.91
CA ARG A 122 19.74 11.07 2.50
C ARG A 122 19.36 9.61 2.30
N ALA A 123 20.02 8.70 2.99
CA ALA A 123 19.67 7.28 2.98
C ALA A 123 18.31 7.06 3.62
N ASP A 124 18.07 7.69 4.78
CA ASP A 124 16.80 7.56 5.52
C ASP A 124 15.61 8.08 4.71
N LYS A 125 15.74 9.27 4.11
CA LYS A 125 14.70 9.85 3.24
C LYS A 125 14.42 8.98 2.01
N ARG A 126 15.46 8.38 1.43
CA ARG A 126 15.29 7.51 0.29
C ARG A 126 14.61 6.19 0.69
N LEU A 127 15.00 5.65 1.83
CA LEU A 127 14.41 4.43 2.36
C LEU A 127 12.91 4.62 2.70
N ALA A 128 12.56 5.75 3.31
CA ALA A 128 11.17 6.11 3.57
C ALA A 128 10.35 6.15 2.27
N ARG A 129 10.84 6.86 1.23
CA ARG A 129 10.20 6.90 -0.07
C ARG A 129 10.02 5.51 -0.70
N TRP A 130 11.01 4.64 -0.60
CA TRP A 130 10.91 3.29 -1.13
C TRP A 130 9.87 2.44 -0.38
N ARG A 131 9.76 2.62 0.93
CA ARG A 131 8.69 1.98 1.72
C ARG A 131 7.31 2.45 1.27
N ASP A 132 7.13 3.75 1.03
CA ASP A 132 5.87 4.30 0.52
C ASP A 132 5.48 3.75 -0.86
N ILE A 133 6.47 3.35 -1.69
CA ILE A 133 6.20 2.73 -3.00
C ILE A 133 5.80 1.26 -2.87
N ILE A 134 6.31 0.56 -1.85
CA ILE A 134 6.07 -0.86 -1.61
C ILE A 134 4.69 -1.09 -0.95
N LEU A 135 4.22 -0.14 -0.15
CA LEU A 135 2.91 -0.17 0.51
C LEU A 135 1.77 0.18 -0.44
#